data_1467cc1240ed09758c37097bc413b418
#
_entry.id   1467cc1240ed09758c37097bc413b418
#
_cell.length_a   1.000
_cell.length_b   1.000
_cell.length_c   1.000
_cell.angle_alpha   90.00
_cell.angle_beta   90.00
_cell.angle_gamma   90.00
#
_symmetry.space_group_name_H-M   'P 1'
#
loop_
_entity.id
_entity.type
_entity.pdbx_description
1 polymer ?
#
loop_
_entity_poly.entity_id
_entity_poly.type
_entity_poly.pdbx_seq_one_letter_code
_entity_poly.pdbx_strand_id
1 'polypeptide(L)'
;LKTDEKIRSNIGSFVEHCDWIPFVLTGGKSLKDLKRGICAAGHKALWSESFDGYPPNDYFAAIDPLLDGFTEKLHQNTYSTDSVAGKIAPEWSEKLGLPLDVTIGIGAFDAHVGAVGGQIEPFYLSKVMGTSTCDMMVVSAKELKNIIFISN
;
A
#
# COMPACT_ATOMS: atom_id res chain seq x y z
N LEU A 1 -10.59 6.33 15.64
CA LEU A 1 -10.23 5.29 16.62
C LEU A 1 -10.23 5.81 18.04
N LYS A 2 -9.64 6.99 18.31
CA LYS A 2 -9.59 7.58 19.68
C LYS A 2 -10.99 7.87 20.24
N THR A 3 -11.94 8.27 19.39
CA THR A 3 -13.27 8.75 19.76
C THR A 3 -14.35 7.68 19.78
N ASP A 4 -14.11 6.52 19.17
CA ASP A 4 -15.11 5.46 19.08
C ASP A 4 -14.48 4.11 19.46
N GLU A 5 -14.76 3.71 20.71
CA GLU A 5 -14.29 2.45 21.26
C GLU A 5 -14.95 1.24 20.61
N LYS A 6 -16.21 1.35 20.19
CA LYS A 6 -16.92 0.25 19.53
C LYS A 6 -16.30 -0.07 18.17
N ILE A 7 -15.94 0.95 17.40
CA ILE A 7 -15.21 0.75 16.14
C ILE A 7 -13.85 0.14 16.44
N ARG A 8 -13.08 0.72 17.36
CA ARG A 8 -11.72 0.27 17.71
C ARG A 8 -11.68 -1.21 18.12
N SER A 9 -12.61 -1.64 18.99
CA SER A 9 -12.67 -3.03 19.48
C SER A 9 -13.07 -4.05 18.42
N ASN A 10 -13.74 -3.62 17.35
CA ASN A 10 -14.25 -4.50 16.30
C ASN A 10 -13.41 -4.45 14.99
N ILE A 11 -12.36 -3.65 14.94
CA ILE A 11 -11.48 -3.60 13.75
C ILE A 11 -10.72 -4.91 13.60
N GLY A 12 -10.95 -5.60 12.49
CA GLY A 12 -10.23 -6.81 12.12
C GLY A 12 -8.92 -6.52 11.36
N SER A 13 -8.93 -5.51 10.49
CA SER A 13 -7.77 -5.13 9.69
C SER A 13 -7.90 -3.71 9.15
N PHE A 14 -6.79 -3.19 8.62
CA PHE A 14 -6.72 -1.92 7.89
C PHE A 14 -6.33 -2.22 6.45
N VAL A 15 -7.06 -1.66 5.50
CA VAL A 15 -6.85 -1.87 4.08
C VAL A 15 -6.86 -0.53 3.36
N GLU A 16 -5.85 -0.27 2.56
CA GLU A 16 -5.82 0.91 1.71
C GLU A 16 -6.76 0.76 0.52
N HIS A 17 -7.29 1.86 0.03
CA HIS A 17 -8.24 1.84 -1.08
C HIS A 17 -7.65 1.21 -2.35
N CYS A 18 -6.37 1.45 -2.62
CA CYS A 18 -5.67 0.84 -3.76
C CYS A 18 -5.50 -0.68 -3.64
N ASP A 19 -5.53 -1.24 -2.43
CA ASP A 19 -5.53 -2.70 -2.19
C ASP A 19 -6.96 -3.26 -2.18
N TRP A 20 -7.91 -2.46 -1.70
CA TRP A 20 -9.32 -2.85 -1.62
C TRP A 20 -9.95 -3.06 -3.00
N ILE A 21 -9.69 -2.17 -3.95
CA ILE A 21 -10.28 -2.28 -5.30
C ILE A 21 -9.86 -3.56 -6.02
N PRO A 22 -8.57 -3.92 -6.12
CA PRO A 22 -8.16 -5.22 -6.69
C PRO A 22 -8.78 -6.41 -5.96
N PHE A 23 -8.84 -6.39 -4.63
CA PHE A 23 -9.50 -7.43 -3.83
C PHE A 23 -10.97 -7.61 -4.23
N VAL A 24 -11.73 -6.53 -4.35
CA VAL A 24 -13.15 -6.59 -4.74
C VAL A 24 -13.29 -7.07 -6.19
N LEU A 25 -12.50 -6.54 -7.12
CA LEU A 25 -12.56 -6.90 -8.54
C LEU A 25 -12.19 -8.36 -8.79
N THR A 26 -11.35 -8.95 -7.96
CA THR A 26 -10.98 -10.39 -8.04
C THR A 26 -11.94 -11.31 -7.28
N GLY A 27 -12.99 -10.75 -6.67
CA GLY A 27 -14.01 -11.51 -5.93
C GLY A 27 -13.54 -11.99 -4.56
N GLY A 28 -12.60 -11.26 -3.94
CA GLY A 28 -12.11 -11.57 -2.60
C GLY A 28 -13.22 -11.58 -1.55
N LYS A 29 -13.20 -12.58 -0.68
CA LYS A 29 -14.24 -12.82 0.34
C LYS A 29 -13.68 -12.77 1.77
N SER A 30 -12.40 -12.94 1.92
CA SER A 30 -11.73 -12.96 3.23
C SER A 30 -10.39 -12.23 3.17
N LEU A 31 -9.86 -11.84 4.34
CA LEU A 31 -8.53 -11.22 4.42
C LEU A 31 -7.40 -12.09 3.83
N LYS A 32 -7.61 -13.40 3.72
CA LYS A 32 -6.62 -14.31 3.09
C LYS A 32 -6.50 -14.10 1.58
N ASP A 33 -7.54 -13.57 0.96
CA ASP A 33 -7.58 -13.28 -0.47
C ASP A 33 -6.98 -11.90 -0.80
N LEU A 34 -6.75 -11.08 0.25
CA LEU A 34 -6.19 -9.74 0.11
C LEU A 34 -4.71 -9.81 -0.25
N LYS A 35 -4.34 -9.12 -1.31
CA LYS A 35 -2.95 -8.86 -1.69
C LYS A 35 -2.66 -7.39 -1.48
N ARG A 36 -1.73 -7.07 -0.60
CA ARG A 36 -1.35 -5.70 -0.29
C ARG A 36 -0.18 -5.24 -1.16
N GLY A 37 -0.28 -4.06 -1.72
CA GLY A 37 0.83 -3.44 -2.46
C GLY A 37 1.93 -2.93 -1.50
N ILE A 38 3.20 -3.21 -1.82
CA ILE A 38 4.36 -2.67 -1.08
C ILE A 38 4.31 -1.15 -1.00
N CYS A 39 3.83 -0.49 -2.07
CA CYS A 39 3.65 0.95 -2.11
C CYS A 39 2.78 1.45 -0.95
N ALA A 40 1.59 0.87 -0.76
CA ALA A 40 0.68 1.24 0.33
C ALA A 40 1.23 0.82 1.70
N ALA A 41 1.76 -0.39 1.81
CA ALA A 41 2.33 -0.91 3.04
C ALA A 41 3.48 -0.04 3.58
N GLY A 42 4.39 0.38 2.71
CA GLY A 42 5.51 1.24 3.07
C GLY A 42 5.06 2.62 3.54
N HIS A 43 4.21 3.30 2.77
CA HIS A 43 3.81 4.67 3.06
C HIS A 43 2.80 4.83 4.19
N LYS A 44 1.99 3.80 4.46
CA LYS A 44 0.92 3.90 5.48
C LYS A 44 1.19 3.12 6.75
N ALA A 45 2.06 2.13 6.70
CA ALA A 45 2.33 1.28 7.85
C ALA A 45 3.83 0.98 8.06
N LEU A 46 4.71 1.74 7.41
CA LEU A 46 6.16 1.68 7.57
C LEU A 46 6.78 0.32 7.20
N TRP A 47 6.13 -0.43 6.31
CA TRP A 47 6.71 -1.67 5.81
C TRP A 47 8.05 -1.39 5.11
N SER A 48 9.06 -2.19 5.41
CA SER A 48 10.38 -2.05 4.81
C SER A 48 11.11 -3.39 4.78
N GLU A 49 11.88 -3.63 3.73
CA GLU A 49 12.79 -4.77 3.66
C GLU A 49 13.82 -4.77 4.79
N SER A 50 14.21 -3.60 5.30
CA SER A 50 15.15 -3.49 6.41
C SER A 50 14.61 -4.01 7.74
N PHE A 51 13.29 -4.16 7.86
CA PHE A 51 12.60 -4.76 9.01
C PHE A 51 12.08 -6.17 8.71
N ASP A 52 12.30 -6.66 7.49
CA ASP A 52 11.67 -7.89 7.00
C ASP A 52 10.13 -7.84 7.15
N GLY A 53 9.57 -6.65 6.89
CA GLY A 53 8.14 -6.42 7.00
C GLY A 53 7.75 -5.10 7.68
N TYR A 54 6.79 -5.19 8.59
CA TYR A 54 6.35 -4.05 9.40
C TYR A 54 7.18 -3.90 10.68
N PRO A 55 7.25 -2.68 11.25
CA PRO A 55 7.81 -2.51 12.58
C PRO A 55 7.13 -3.41 13.61
N PRO A 56 7.85 -3.84 14.65
CA PRO A 56 7.28 -4.66 15.71
C PRO A 56 6.20 -3.91 16.48
N ASN A 57 5.32 -4.65 17.15
CA ASN A 57 4.15 -4.07 17.82
C ASN A 57 4.52 -3.07 18.93
N ASP A 58 5.60 -3.30 19.65
CA ASP A 58 6.11 -2.40 20.69
C ASP A 58 6.49 -1.02 20.15
N TYR A 59 6.95 -0.94 18.90
CA TYR A 59 7.19 0.34 18.23
C TYR A 59 5.90 1.16 18.10
N PHE A 60 4.82 0.54 17.63
CA PHE A 60 3.53 1.24 17.49
C PHE A 60 2.90 1.57 18.84
N ALA A 61 2.99 0.67 19.81
CA ALA A 61 2.50 0.91 21.17
C ALA A 61 3.25 2.06 21.87
N ALA A 62 4.54 2.25 21.57
CA ALA A 62 5.32 3.37 22.08
C ALA A 62 4.91 4.73 21.50
N ILE A 63 4.41 4.76 20.25
CA ILE A 63 3.88 5.97 19.62
C ILE A 63 2.54 6.36 20.26
N ASP A 64 1.63 5.41 20.41
CA ASP A 64 0.32 5.60 21.06
C ASP A 64 -0.17 4.22 21.57
N PRO A 65 -0.47 4.08 22.87
CA PRO A 65 -0.99 2.82 23.43
C PRO A 65 -2.23 2.26 22.70
N LEU A 66 -2.99 3.10 22.01
CA LEU A 66 -4.14 2.65 21.20
C LEU A 66 -3.72 1.87 19.94
N LEU A 67 -2.44 1.91 19.57
CA LEU A 67 -1.87 1.15 18.46
C LEU A 67 -1.29 -0.21 18.91
N ASP A 68 -1.44 -0.57 20.18
CA ASP A 68 -1.10 -1.91 20.64
C ASP A 68 -1.89 -2.97 19.84
N GLY A 69 -1.22 -4.00 19.38
CA GLY A 69 -1.78 -5.01 18.46
C GLY A 69 -1.99 -4.53 17.01
N PHE A 70 -1.53 -3.33 16.64
CA PHE A 70 -1.72 -2.79 15.28
C PHE A 70 -1.05 -3.66 14.22
N THR A 71 0.19 -4.09 14.45
CA THR A 71 0.95 -4.92 13.50
C THR A 71 0.24 -6.24 13.18
N GLU A 72 -0.43 -6.84 14.17
CA GLU A 72 -1.18 -8.09 14.00
C GLU A 72 -2.40 -7.94 13.10
N LYS A 73 -2.92 -6.72 12.97
CA LYS A 73 -4.08 -6.37 12.12
C LYS A 73 -3.68 -6.01 10.70
N LEU A 74 -2.38 -5.91 10.42
CA LEU A 74 -1.86 -5.67 9.08
C LEU A 74 -1.68 -7.01 8.34
N HIS A 75 -2.04 -7.01 7.06
CA HIS A 75 -1.81 -8.17 6.21
C HIS A 75 -0.31 -8.28 5.88
N GLN A 76 0.30 -9.40 6.24
CA GLN A 76 1.76 -9.56 6.17
C GLN A 76 2.30 -9.78 4.74
N ASN A 77 1.50 -10.39 3.85
CA ASN A 77 1.92 -10.65 2.48
C ASN A 77 1.83 -9.37 1.64
N THR A 78 2.96 -8.88 1.18
CA THR A 78 3.06 -7.70 0.32
C THR A 78 3.57 -8.09 -1.06
N TYR A 79 3.16 -7.32 -2.08
CA TYR A 79 3.45 -7.59 -3.48
C TYR A 79 3.86 -6.31 -4.19
N SER A 80 4.79 -6.40 -5.11
CA SER A 80 5.13 -5.29 -6.00
C SER A 80 4.03 -5.04 -7.05
N THR A 81 4.00 -3.83 -7.60
CA THR A 81 2.94 -3.39 -8.52
C THR A 81 2.96 -4.13 -9.87
N ASP A 82 4.08 -4.77 -10.24
CA ASP A 82 4.20 -5.64 -11.41
C ASP A 82 3.60 -7.04 -11.19
N SER A 83 3.14 -7.33 -9.98
CA SER A 83 2.50 -8.60 -9.64
C SER A 83 1.01 -8.61 -9.98
N VAL A 84 0.47 -9.81 -10.17
CA VAL A 84 -0.95 -10.02 -10.49
C VAL A 84 -1.75 -10.22 -9.21
N ALA A 85 -2.80 -9.41 -9.02
CA ALA A 85 -3.77 -9.63 -7.95
C ALA A 85 -4.63 -10.86 -8.24
N GLY A 86 -5.12 -11.00 -9.48
CA GLY A 86 -5.94 -12.13 -9.92
C GLY A 86 -6.59 -11.89 -11.27
N LYS A 87 -7.56 -12.71 -11.60
CA LYS A 87 -8.48 -12.47 -12.72
C LYS A 87 -9.74 -11.77 -12.22
N ILE A 88 -10.39 -11.02 -13.10
CA ILE A 88 -11.66 -10.37 -12.79
C ILE A 88 -12.71 -11.42 -12.41
N ALA A 89 -13.44 -11.17 -11.32
CA ALA A 89 -14.53 -12.05 -10.91
C ALA A 89 -15.71 -11.98 -11.89
N PRO A 90 -16.49 -13.08 -12.09
CA PRO A 90 -17.61 -13.12 -13.00
C PRO A 90 -18.62 -11.99 -12.80
N GLU A 91 -18.93 -11.67 -11.55
CA GLU A 91 -19.83 -10.57 -11.20
C GLU A 91 -19.37 -9.23 -11.77
N TRP A 92 -18.07 -8.92 -11.66
CA TRP A 92 -17.52 -7.67 -12.16
C TRP A 92 -17.30 -7.69 -13.67
N SER A 93 -16.95 -8.86 -14.22
CA SER A 93 -16.89 -9.07 -15.67
C SER A 93 -18.23 -8.72 -16.33
N GLU A 94 -19.34 -9.22 -15.78
CA GLU A 94 -20.69 -8.96 -16.26
C GLU A 94 -21.07 -7.47 -16.10
N LYS A 95 -20.89 -6.90 -14.89
CA LYS A 95 -21.23 -5.50 -14.59
C LYS A 95 -20.49 -4.48 -15.45
N LEU A 96 -19.24 -4.78 -15.79
CA LEU A 96 -18.37 -3.86 -16.55
C LEU A 96 -18.32 -4.19 -18.06
N GLY A 97 -18.94 -5.28 -18.49
CA GLY A 97 -18.89 -5.74 -19.87
C GLY A 97 -17.48 -6.17 -20.32
N LEU A 98 -16.68 -6.70 -19.40
CA LEU A 98 -15.30 -7.10 -19.64
C LEU A 98 -15.17 -8.61 -19.80
N PRO A 99 -14.21 -9.10 -20.61
CA PRO A 99 -13.91 -10.55 -20.68
C PRO A 99 -13.44 -11.12 -19.34
N LEU A 100 -13.72 -12.40 -19.08
CA LEU A 100 -13.32 -13.11 -17.85
C LEU A 100 -11.80 -13.30 -17.71
N ASP A 101 -11.06 -13.15 -18.78
CA ASP A 101 -9.59 -13.32 -18.79
C ASP A 101 -8.84 -12.02 -18.45
N VAL A 102 -9.56 -10.92 -18.20
CA VAL A 102 -8.94 -9.66 -17.75
C VAL A 102 -8.14 -9.88 -16.46
N THR A 103 -6.90 -9.45 -16.51
CA THR A 103 -5.98 -9.52 -15.37
C THR A 103 -6.06 -8.24 -14.54
N ILE A 104 -6.20 -8.40 -13.24
CA ILE A 104 -6.17 -7.30 -12.26
C ILE A 104 -4.77 -7.27 -11.64
N GLY A 105 -4.11 -6.13 -11.72
CA GLY A 105 -2.79 -5.88 -11.11
C GLY A 105 -2.90 -5.53 -9.62
N ILE A 106 -1.77 -5.55 -8.93
CA ILE A 106 -1.63 -4.99 -7.57
C ILE A 106 -1.74 -3.47 -7.66
N GLY A 107 -2.49 -2.88 -6.73
CA GLY A 107 -2.69 -1.44 -6.67
C GLY A 107 -1.45 -0.68 -6.15
N ALA A 108 -1.42 0.61 -6.47
CA ALA A 108 -0.45 1.56 -5.95
C ALA A 108 -1.11 2.93 -5.79
N PHE A 109 -0.42 3.86 -5.14
CA PHE A 109 -0.92 5.23 -5.06
C PHE A 109 -0.82 5.94 -6.41
N ASP A 110 -1.82 6.75 -6.69
CA ASP A 110 -1.95 7.54 -7.91
C ASP A 110 -0.70 8.40 -8.21
N ALA A 111 -0.15 9.05 -7.18
CA ALA A 111 1.06 9.85 -7.32
C ALA A 111 2.27 9.02 -7.79
N HIS A 112 2.45 7.79 -7.25
CA HIS A 112 3.55 6.92 -7.65
C HIS A 112 3.38 6.38 -9.07
N VAL A 113 2.16 5.98 -9.42
CA VAL A 113 1.84 5.57 -10.80
C VAL A 113 1.97 6.76 -11.75
N GLY A 114 1.60 7.98 -11.30
CA GLY A 114 1.79 9.21 -12.04
C GLY A 114 3.27 9.50 -12.35
N ALA A 115 4.17 9.26 -11.39
CA ALA A 115 5.61 9.42 -11.64
C ALA A 115 6.14 8.39 -12.65
N VAL A 116 5.67 7.14 -12.60
CA VAL A 116 6.00 6.12 -13.59
C VAL A 116 5.46 6.50 -14.98
N GLY A 117 4.20 6.98 -15.05
CA GLY A 117 3.61 7.50 -16.28
C GLY A 117 4.34 8.72 -16.84
N GLY A 118 4.91 9.55 -15.97
CA GLY A 118 5.79 10.66 -16.29
C GLY A 118 7.23 10.25 -16.65
N GLN A 119 7.49 8.94 -16.76
CA GLN A 119 8.81 8.40 -17.13
C GLN A 119 9.93 8.82 -16.16
N ILE A 120 9.66 8.67 -14.85
CA ILE A 120 10.69 8.99 -13.84
C ILE A 120 11.97 8.20 -14.09
N GLU A 121 13.09 8.91 -14.12
CA GLU A 121 14.43 8.36 -14.30
C GLU A 121 15.32 8.63 -13.08
N PRO A 122 16.43 7.89 -12.90
CA PRO A 122 17.38 8.17 -11.82
C PRO A 122 17.87 9.62 -11.83
N PHE A 123 17.88 10.26 -10.65
CA PHE A 123 18.26 11.65 -10.41
C PHE A 123 17.33 12.73 -10.99
N TYR A 124 16.20 12.34 -11.57
CA TYR A 124 15.17 13.29 -11.97
C TYR A 124 14.12 13.42 -10.86
N LEU A 125 13.75 14.66 -10.57
CA LEU A 125 12.67 14.96 -9.65
C LEU A 125 11.35 14.92 -10.41
N SER A 126 10.50 13.95 -10.09
CA SER A 126 9.12 13.91 -10.54
C SER A 126 8.23 14.62 -9.51
N LYS A 127 7.49 15.62 -9.97
CA LYS A 127 6.57 16.39 -9.14
C LYS A 127 5.14 16.16 -9.60
N VAL A 128 4.39 15.38 -8.84
CA VAL A 128 2.97 15.15 -9.09
C VAL A 128 2.16 16.14 -8.26
N MET A 129 1.50 17.08 -8.94
CA MET A 129 0.77 18.18 -8.32
C MET A 129 -0.74 17.98 -8.47
N GLY A 130 -1.45 18.05 -7.35
CA GLY A 130 -2.92 18.03 -7.26
C GLY A 130 -3.37 18.87 -6.07
N THR A 131 -4.28 18.39 -5.27
CA THR A 131 -4.68 19.02 -3.99
C THR A 131 -3.48 19.12 -3.04
N SER A 132 -2.59 18.16 -3.11
CA SER A 132 -1.26 18.16 -2.50
C SER A 132 -0.20 17.90 -3.56
N THR A 133 1.06 18.04 -3.19
CA THR A 133 2.19 17.73 -4.07
C THR A 133 2.94 16.52 -3.52
N CYS A 134 3.29 15.60 -4.41
CA CYS A 134 4.17 14.49 -4.10
C CYS A 134 5.45 14.61 -4.94
N ASP A 135 6.57 14.82 -4.29
CA ASP A 135 7.88 14.92 -4.91
C ASP A 135 8.59 13.57 -4.79
N MET A 136 9.04 13.03 -5.90
CA MET A 136 9.67 11.72 -5.96
C MET A 136 10.95 11.77 -6.77
N MET A 137 11.98 11.09 -6.27
CA MET A 137 13.24 10.87 -6.98
C MET A 137 13.64 9.41 -6.83
N VAL A 138 14.18 8.83 -7.87
CA VAL A 138 14.72 7.48 -7.86
C VAL A 138 16.25 7.58 -7.86
N VAL A 139 16.87 6.89 -6.92
CA VAL A 139 18.33 6.75 -6.84
C VAL A 139 18.69 5.33 -6.43
N SER A 140 19.91 4.89 -6.70
CA SER A 140 20.34 3.57 -6.27
C SER A 140 20.46 3.50 -4.74
N ALA A 141 20.21 2.34 -4.14
CA ALA A 141 20.34 2.13 -2.70
C ALA A 141 21.78 2.43 -2.18
N LYS A 142 22.78 2.29 -3.05
CA LYS A 142 24.17 2.62 -2.72
C LYS A 142 24.37 4.13 -2.52
N GLU A 143 23.68 4.94 -3.29
CA GLU A 143 23.76 6.40 -3.23
C GLU A 143 22.95 6.96 -2.06
N LEU A 144 21.82 6.31 -1.71
CA LEU A 144 21.01 6.68 -0.53
C LEU A 144 21.80 6.65 0.78
N LYS A 145 22.79 5.78 0.92
CA LYS A 145 23.64 5.69 2.13
C LYS A 145 24.40 6.99 2.44
N ASN A 146 24.55 7.88 1.49
CA ASN A 146 25.24 9.16 1.64
C ASN A 146 24.29 10.34 1.83
N ILE A 147 22.98 10.11 1.83
CA ILE A 147 21.98 11.16 2.04
C ILE A 147 21.72 11.27 3.53
N ILE A 148 22.10 12.41 4.11
CA ILE A 148 21.73 12.77 5.48
C ILE A 148 20.28 13.25 5.45
N PHE A 149 19.36 12.50 6.05
CA PHE A 149 18.01 12.98 6.26
C PHE A 149 18.06 14.05 7.38
N ILE A 150 17.88 15.30 7.00
CA ILE A 150 17.64 16.37 7.97
C ILE A 150 16.16 16.36 8.26
N SER A 151 15.76 15.73 9.37
CA SER A 151 14.43 15.92 9.93
C SER A 151 14.40 17.22 10.73
N ASN A 152 13.61 18.17 10.33
CA ASN A 152 13.23 19.31 11.17
C ASN A 152 12.04 18.92 12.03
#